data_720d750b8d2a87914ff17dcac2436d15
#
_entry.id   720d750b8d2a87914ff17dcac2436d15
#
_cell.length_a   1.000
_cell.length_b   1.000
_cell.length_c   1.000
_cell.angle_alpha   90.00
_cell.angle_beta   90.00
_cell.angle_gamma   90.00
#
_symmetry.space_group_name_H-M   'P 1'
#
loop_
_entity.id
_entity.type
_entity.pdbx_description
1 polymer ?
#
loop_
_entity_poly.entity_id
_entity_poly.type
_entity_poly.pdbx_seq_one_letter_code
_entity_poly.pdbx_strand_id
1 'polypeptide(L)'
;ANFDDKSSIKKLTQGLSEITDELSVLINNASSFYPTPIDSASMDEWNNLMATNATTPLFLTQALLPFLKKGKGCIINISDTLAPSGIKNFSLYSGAKSALEGITKSLAKELAPDIRVNAISPGAILWPEDEDLSEDQQKQRLTKVPLGRIGCPEDISSLAVFLSEAEYITGQVIKVDGGRSIN
;
A
#
# COMPACT_ATOMS: atom_id res chain seq x y z
N ALA A 1 -10.60 12.65 -2.04
CA ALA A 1 -11.75 12.10 -1.31
C ALA A 1 -11.31 11.87 0.13
N ASN A 2 -12.11 12.26 1.11
CA ASN A 2 -11.90 11.88 2.49
C ASN A 2 -12.52 10.49 2.67
N PHE A 3 -11.72 9.47 2.90
CA PHE A 3 -12.19 8.07 2.97
C PHE A 3 -12.76 7.68 4.33
N ASP A 4 -12.80 8.59 5.31
CA ASP A 4 -13.47 8.38 6.60
C ASP A 4 -15.00 8.35 6.46
N ASP A 5 -15.53 8.81 5.32
CA ASP A 5 -16.96 8.83 5.01
C ASP A 5 -17.29 7.80 3.90
N LYS A 6 -18.14 6.83 4.25
CA LYS A 6 -18.68 5.82 3.30
C LYS A 6 -19.32 6.46 2.06
N SER A 7 -19.80 7.70 2.15
CA SER A 7 -20.35 8.44 1.01
C SER A 7 -19.28 8.80 -0.01
N SER A 8 -18.01 8.92 0.39
CA SER A 8 -16.92 9.32 -0.49
C SER A 8 -16.60 8.25 -1.55
N ILE A 9 -16.63 6.97 -1.19
CA ILE A 9 -16.46 5.87 -2.18
C ILE A 9 -17.59 5.91 -3.20
N LYS A 10 -18.84 6.10 -2.75
CA LYS A 10 -20.00 6.19 -3.65
C LYS A 10 -19.90 7.38 -4.62
N LYS A 11 -19.52 8.55 -4.12
CA LYS A 11 -19.30 9.74 -4.97
C LYS A 11 -18.19 9.52 -5.99
N LEU A 12 -17.09 8.90 -5.58
CA LEU A 12 -15.97 8.57 -6.47
C LEU A 12 -16.43 7.61 -7.59
N THR A 13 -17.13 6.54 -7.22
CA THR A 13 -17.63 5.54 -8.20
C THR A 13 -18.61 6.17 -9.17
N GLN A 14 -19.50 7.05 -8.69
CA GLN A 14 -20.46 7.77 -9.53
C GLN A 14 -19.73 8.71 -10.49
N GLY A 15 -18.79 9.53 -10.01
CA GLY A 15 -18.01 10.42 -10.88
C GLY A 15 -17.16 9.64 -11.89
N LEU A 16 -16.63 8.46 -11.52
CA LEU A 16 -15.92 7.62 -12.46
C LEU A 16 -16.83 7.09 -13.58
N SER A 17 -18.07 6.70 -13.25
CA SER A 17 -19.03 6.21 -14.26
C SER A 17 -19.42 7.24 -15.31
N GLU A 18 -19.19 8.53 -15.05
CA GLU A 18 -19.38 9.61 -16.04
C GLU A 18 -18.20 9.74 -17.02
N ILE A 19 -17.04 9.17 -16.67
CA ILE A 19 -15.79 9.29 -17.43
C ILE A 19 -15.49 8.02 -18.22
N THR A 20 -15.66 6.86 -17.58
CA THR A 20 -15.33 5.55 -18.15
C THR A 20 -16.22 4.46 -17.57
N ASP A 21 -16.31 3.35 -18.28
CA ASP A 21 -17.02 2.15 -17.83
C ASP A 21 -16.07 0.95 -17.59
N GLU A 22 -14.75 1.16 -17.72
CA GLU A 22 -13.72 0.15 -17.45
C GLU A 22 -12.49 0.74 -16.76
N LEU A 23 -11.76 -0.09 -16.01
CA LEU A 23 -10.50 0.22 -15.36
C LEU A 23 -9.49 -0.89 -15.62
N SER A 24 -8.32 -0.51 -16.14
CA SER A 24 -7.20 -1.43 -16.34
C SER A 24 -6.33 -1.59 -15.09
N VAL A 25 -6.22 -0.54 -14.25
CA VAL A 25 -5.36 -0.56 -13.06
C VAL A 25 -6.00 0.23 -11.92
N LEU A 26 -6.00 -0.35 -10.71
CA LEU A 26 -6.29 0.34 -9.46
C LEU A 26 -5.05 0.30 -8.57
N ILE A 27 -4.50 1.45 -8.21
CA ILE A 27 -3.38 1.56 -7.26
C ILE A 27 -3.87 2.16 -5.95
N ASN A 28 -3.88 1.35 -4.89
CA ASN A 28 -4.19 1.79 -3.53
C ASN A 28 -2.91 2.29 -2.87
N ASN A 29 -2.60 3.58 -3.03
CA ASN A 29 -1.38 4.22 -2.54
C ASN A 29 -1.61 5.11 -1.31
N ALA A 30 -2.84 5.59 -1.06
CA ALA A 30 -3.14 6.43 0.11
C ALA A 30 -2.77 5.71 1.42
N SER A 31 -2.07 6.41 2.31
CA SER A 31 -1.61 5.84 3.58
C SER A 31 -1.59 6.91 4.67
N SER A 32 -1.84 6.48 5.90
CA SER A 32 -1.56 7.26 7.10
C SER A 32 -0.46 6.55 7.89
N PHE A 33 0.53 7.32 8.33
CA PHE A 33 1.69 6.81 9.07
C PHE A 33 2.08 7.78 10.17
N TYR A 34 1.92 7.36 11.43
CA TYR A 34 2.32 8.13 12.61
C TYR A 34 2.54 7.20 13.79
N PRO A 35 3.37 7.59 14.78
CA PRO A 35 3.66 6.76 15.94
C PRO A 35 2.44 6.62 16.86
N THR A 36 2.25 5.41 17.36
CA THR A 36 1.19 5.04 18.33
C THR A 36 1.81 4.18 19.45
N PRO A 37 2.54 4.81 20.41
CA PRO A 37 3.09 4.09 21.55
C PRO A 37 1.99 3.33 22.31
N ILE A 38 2.24 2.07 22.66
CA ILE A 38 1.20 1.18 23.18
C ILE A 38 0.61 1.63 24.53
N ASP A 39 1.34 2.41 25.30
CA ASP A 39 0.90 2.98 26.57
C ASP A 39 -0.11 4.12 26.43
N SER A 40 -0.21 4.72 25.24
CA SER A 40 -1.11 5.84 24.94
C SER A 40 -1.98 5.64 23.70
N ALA A 41 -1.80 4.52 22.99
CA ALA A 41 -2.55 4.21 21.79
C ALA A 41 -4.06 4.15 22.05
N SER A 42 -4.85 4.80 21.18
CA SER A 42 -6.30 4.90 21.30
C SER A 42 -7.03 4.07 20.24
N MET A 43 -8.31 3.77 20.51
CA MET A 43 -9.19 3.12 19.54
C MET A 43 -9.45 4.00 18.32
N ASP A 44 -9.45 5.33 18.48
CA ASP A 44 -9.64 6.25 17.35
C ASP A 44 -8.44 6.22 16.39
N GLU A 45 -7.20 6.16 16.91
CA GLU A 45 -5.99 5.98 16.10
C GLU A 45 -6.01 4.62 15.39
N TRP A 46 -6.43 3.55 16.08
CA TRP A 46 -6.63 2.24 15.47
C TRP A 46 -7.61 2.33 14.30
N ASN A 47 -8.79 2.91 14.52
CA ASN A 47 -9.82 3.03 13.49
C ASN A 47 -9.32 3.87 12.31
N ASN A 48 -8.61 4.97 12.55
CA ASN A 48 -8.05 5.83 11.50
C ASN A 48 -7.00 5.09 10.66
N LEU A 49 -6.03 4.45 11.30
CA LEU A 49 -4.97 3.71 10.61
C LEU A 49 -5.52 2.51 9.84
N MET A 50 -6.47 1.77 10.41
CA MET A 50 -7.16 0.68 9.71
C MET A 50 -8.00 1.20 8.55
N ALA A 51 -8.75 2.29 8.75
CA ALA A 51 -9.58 2.87 7.70
C ALA A 51 -8.75 3.20 6.46
N THR A 52 -7.67 3.96 6.62
CA THR A 52 -6.86 4.42 5.50
C THR A 52 -6.05 3.30 4.87
N ASN A 53 -5.37 2.46 5.69
CA ASN A 53 -4.38 1.52 5.19
C ASN A 53 -4.93 0.16 4.76
N ALA A 54 -6.14 -0.23 5.20
CA ALA A 54 -6.70 -1.55 4.93
C ALA A 54 -8.18 -1.51 4.48
N THR A 55 -9.05 -0.84 5.26
CA THR A 55 -10.49 -0.87 5.02
C THR A 55 -10.85 -0.17 3.71
N THR A 56 -10.32 1.03 3.48
CA THR A 56 -10.57 1.79 2.24
C THR A 56 -10.09 1.05 1.00
N PRO A 57 -8.85 0.53 0.90
CA PRO A 57 -8.42 -0.31 -0.20
C PRO A 57 -9.37 -1.46 -0.51
N LEU A 58 -9.89 -2.16 0.51
CA LEU A 58 -10.82 -3.27 0.35
C LEU A 58 -12.17 -2.81 -0.23
N PHE A 59 -12.80 -1.82 0.39
CA PHE A 59 -14.15 -1.38 -0.04
C PHE A 59 -14.13 -0.54 -1.31
N LEU A 60 -13.03 0.17 -1.59
CA LEU A 60 -12.84 0.81 -2.88
C LEU A 60 -12.70 -0.23 -4.00
N THR A 61 -11.91 -1.28 -3.76
CA THR A 61 -11.84 -2.42 -4.68
C THR A 61 -13.24 -3.01 -4.93
N GLN A 62 -14.02 -3.29 -3.87
CA GLN A 62 -15.39 -3.80 -3.99
C GLN A 62 -16.27 -2.90 -4.85
N ALA A 63 -16.24 -1.59 -4.62
CA ALA A 63 -17.06 -0.63 -5.34
C ALA A 63 -16.67 -0.50 -6.83
N LEU A 64 -15.38 -0.74 -7.15
CA LEU A 64 -14.84 -0.64 -8.50
C LEU A 64 -14.81 -1.98 -9.26
N LEU A 65 -15.26 -3.09 -8.64
CA LEU A 65 -15.26 -4.41 -9.28
C LEU A 65 -15.92 -4.44 -10.67
N PRO A 66 -17.08 -3.80 -10.93
CA PRO A 66 -17.68 -3.83 -12.26
C PRO A 66 -16.77 -3.24 -13.34
N PHE A 67 -16.06 -2.16 -13.03
CA PHE A 67 -15.12 -1.49 -13.95
C PHE A 67 -13.85 -2.32 -14.16
N LEU A 68 -13.30 -2.87 -13.08
CA LEU A 68 -12.10 -3.72 -13.11
C LEU A 68 -12.33 -5.02 -13.88
N LYS A 69 -13.49 -5.66 -13.70
CA LYS A 69 -13.86 -6.87 -14.46
C LYS A 69 -13.97 -6.58 -15.95
N LYS A 70 -14.58 -5.45 -16.33
CA LYS A 70 -14.73 -5.06 -17.73
C LYS A 70 -13.37 -4.78 -18.37
N GLY A 71 -12.47 -4.08 -17.67
CA GLY A 71 -11.11 -3.77 -18.14
C GLY A 71 -10.11 -4.91 -18.00
N LYS A 72 -10.50 -6.10 -17.48
CA LYS A 72 -9.58 -7.19 -17.10
C LYS A 72 -8.41 -6.67 -16.26
N GLY A 73 -8.73 -5.80 -15.31
CA GLY A 73 -7.79 -4.96 -14.63
C GLY A 73 -6.85 -5.69 -13.65
N CYS A 74 -5.91 -4.92 -13.12
CA CYS A 74 -5.13 -5.36 -11.97
C CYS A 74 -5.23 -4.38 -10.81
N ILE A 75 -5.03 -4.90 -9.60
CA ILE A 75 -5.01 -4.12 -8.36
C ILE A 75 -3.61 -4.20 -7.78
N ILE A 76 -3.05 -3.04 -7.42
CA ILE A 76 -1.74 -2.92 -6.79
C ILE A 76 -1.94 -2.19 -5.46
N ASN A 77 -1.69 -2.89 -4.36
CA ASN A 77 -1.73 -2.32 -3.02
C ASN A 77 -0.33 -1.89 -2.59
N ILE A 78 -0.18 -0.69 -2.02
CA ILE A 78 1.10 -0.25 -1.47
C ILE A 78 1.15 -0.59 0.02
N SER A 79 1.98 -1.60 0.36
CA SER A 79 2.24 -2.05 1.72
C SER A 79 3.47 -1.33 2.33
N ASP A 80 4.21 -2.01 3.19
CA ASP A 80 5.44 -1.55 3.82
C ASP A 80 6.33 -2.76 4.16
N THR A 81 7.63 -2.68 3.84
CA THR A 81 8.53 -3.82 3.98
C THR A 81 8.80 -4.22 5.43
N LEU A 82 8.69 -3.27 6.37
CA LEU A 82 8.94 -3.52 7.79
C LEU A 82 7.66 -3.83 8.58
N ALA A 83 6.48 -3.46 8.07
CA ALA A 83 5.24 -3.62 8.79
C ALA A 83 4.98 -5.07 9.25
N PRO A 84 5.19 -6.13 8.42
CA PRO A 84 4.98 -7.51 8.85
C PRO A 84 5.96 -7.97 9.95
N SER A 85 7.14 -7.35 10.03
CA SER A 85 8.13 -7.65 11.08
C SER A 85 7.91 -6.87 12.36
N GLY A 86 7.03 -5.87 12.32
CA GLY A 86 6.73 -4.95 13.41
C GLY A 86 7.70 -3.76 13.47
N ILE A 87 7.12 -2.58 13.69
CA ILE A 87 7.86 -1.33 13.85
C ILE A 87 7.62 -0.82 15.27
N LYS A 88 8.69 -0.56 16.04
CA LYS A 88 8.60 -0.03 17.41
C LYS A 88 7.79 1.26 17.41
N ASN A 89 6.82 1.37 18.30
CA ASN A 89 5.86 2.47 18.45
C ASN A 89 4.87 2.65 17.27
N PHE A 90 4.76 1.68 16.34
CA PHE A 90 3.86 1.71 15.20
C PHE A 90 3.02 0.42 15.09
N SER A 91 2.66 -0.17 16.23
CA SER A 91 1.94 -1.45 16.26
C SER A 91 0.62 -1.41 15.50
N LEU A 92 -0.13 -0.31 15.61
CA LEU A 92 -1.42 -0.15 14.92
C LEU A 92 -1.24 -0.05 13.40
N TYR A 93 -0.26 0.74 12.94
CA TYR A 93 0.10 0.82 11.53
C TYR A 93 0.60 -0.52 10.98
N SER A 94 1.49 -1.20 11.70
CA SER A 94 2.00 -2.52 11.31
C SER A 94 0.87 -3.53 11.16
N GLY A 95 -0.10 -3.52 12.09
CA GLY A 95 -1.30 -4.33 12.00
C GLY A 95 -2.13 -4.05 10.74
N ALA A 96 -2.35 -2.77 10.43
CA ALA A 96 -3.13 -2.35 9.27
C ALA A 96 -2.45 -2.74 7.93
N LYS A 97 -1.14 -2.55 7.80
CA LYS A 97 -0.39 -2.96 6.59
C LYS A 97 -0.31 -4.48 6.44
N SER A 98 -0.15 -5.22 7.56
CA SER A 98 -0.21 -6.68 7.54
C SER A 98 -1.61 -7.19 7.13
N ALA A 99 -2.67 -6.52 7.58
CA ALA A 99 -4.03 -6.81 7.12
C ALA A 99 -4.19 -6.58 5.61
N LEU A 100 -3.62 -5.50 5.06
CA LEU A 100 -3.64 -5.21 3.61
C LEU A 100 -2.95 -6.32 2.81
N GLU A 101 -1.84 -6.87 3.29
CA GLU A 101 -1.16 -8.00 2.63
C GLU A 101 -2.01 -9.27 2.66
N GLY A 102 -2.70 -9.54 3.78
CA GLY A 102 -3.66 -10.65 3.88
C GLY A 102 -4.84 -10.48 2.92
N ILE A 103 -5.40 -9.26 2.86
CA ILE A 103 -6.47 -8.87 1.92
C ILE A 103 -6.00 -9.06 0.47
N THR A 104 -4.79 -8.62 0.13
CA THR A 104 -4.19 -8.81 -1.20
C THR A 104 -4.22 -10.28 -1.64
N LYS A 105 -3.75 -11.17 -0.78
CA LYS A 105 -3.69 -12.61 -1.06
C LYS A 105 -5.09 -13.25 -1.17
N SER A 106 -6.03 -12.80 -0.35
CA SER A 106 -7.42 -13.28 -0.40
C SER A 106 -8.11 -12.84 -1.67
N LEU A 107 -8.04 -11.54 -1.99
CA LEU A 107 -8.65 -10.99 -3.20
C LEU A 107 -8.03 -11.57 -4.48
N ALA A 108 -6.73 -11.88 -4.49
CA ALA A 108 -6.09 -12.55 -5.62
C ALA A 108 -6.72 -13.91 -5.93
N LYS A 109 -7.17 -14.65 -4.89
CA LYS A 109 -7.87 -15.94 -5.07
C LYS A 109 -9.32 -15.74 -5.47
N GLU A 110 -10.02 -14.77 -4.87
CA GLU A 110 -11.43 -14.53 -5.11
C GLU A 110 -11.73 -13.94 -6.49
N LEU A 111 -10.82 -13.10 -7.00
CA LEU A 111 -11.04 -12.34 -8.23
C LEU A 111 -10.40 -12.97 -9.47
N ALA A 112 -9.58 -13.99 -9.29
CA ALA A 112 -9.05 -14.76 -10.42
C ALA A 112 -10.18 -15.54 -11.12
N PRO A 113 -10.11 -15.75 -12.44
CA PRO A 113 -9.03 -15.32 -13.35
C PRO A 113 -9.20 -13.90 -13.90
N ASP A 114 -10.28 -13.18 -13.55
CA ASP A 114 -10.66 -11.93 -14.20
C ASP A 114 -9.77 -10.75 -13.80
N ILE A 115 -9.33 -10.70 -12.52
CA ILE A 115 -8.56 -9.59 -11.96
C ILE A 115 -7.38 -10.13 -11.18
N ARG A 116 -6.19 -9.58 -11.41
CA ARG A 116 -4.99 -9.86 -10.64
C ARG A 116 -4.85 -8.87 -9.48
N VAL A 117 -4.36 -9.35 -8.35
CA VAL A 117 -4.16 -8.50 -7.15
C VAL A 117 -2.78 -8.77 -6.58
N ASN A 118 -1.95 -7.74 -6.51
CA ASN A 118 -0.60 -7.82 -5.95
C ASN A 118 -0.35 -6.65 -4.99
N ALA A 119 0.70 -6.73 -4.21
CA ALA A 119 1.18 -5.63 -3.40
C ALA A 119 2.65 -5.32 -3.72
N ILE A 120 2.99 -4.05 -3.66
CA ILE A 120 4.36 -3.56 -3.59
C ILE A 120 4.63 -3.18 -2.15
N SER A 121 5.78 -3.57 -1.63
CA SER A 121 6.18 -3.33 -0.25
C SER A 121 7.47 -2.49 -0.25
N PRO A 122 7.34 -1.14 -0.25
CA PRO A 122 8.48 -0.23 -0.29
C PRO A 122 9.34 -0.31 0.96
N GLY A 123 10.65 -0.09 0.79
CA GLY A 123 11.56 0.26 1.86
C GLY A 123 11.57 1.77 2.16
N ALA A 124 12.73 2.30 2.52
CA ALA A 124 12.91 3.74 2.69
C ALA A 124 12.95 4.40 1.30
N ILE A 125 11.88 5.11 0.97
CA ILE A 125 11.73 5.90 -0.25
C ILE A 125 11.63 7.36 0.16
N LEU A 126 12.54 8.19 -0.24
CA LEU A 126 12.71 9.58 0.20
C LEU A 126 13.11 9.71 1.69
N TRP A 127 13.77 10.78 2.02
CA TRP A 127 13.98 11.14 3.42
C TRP A 127 12.72 11.81 3.98
N PRO A 128 12.39 11.58 5.28
CA PRO A 128 11.29 12.32 5.90
C PRO A 128 11.53 13.82 5.80
N GLU A 129 10.55 14.57 5.29
CA GLU A 129 10.65 16.04 5.15
C GLU A 129 10.66 16.75 6.51
N ASP A 130 10.03 16.11 7.53
CA ASP A 130 9.91 16.68 8.87
C ASP A 130 11.10 16.38 9.79
N GLU A 131 12.08 15.57 9.33
CA GLU A 131 13.27 15.23 10.10
C GLU A 131 14.52 15.90 9.48
N ASP A 132 15.10 16.84 10.19
CA ASP A 132 16.41 17.44 9.83
C ASP A 132 17.54 16.46 10.17
N LEU A 133 17.70 15.44 9.33
CA LEU A 133 18.70 14.38 9.54
C LEU A 133 20.09 14.87 9.19
N SER A 134 21.01 14.83 10.17
CA SER A 134 22.42 15.04 9.91
C SER A 134 22.99 14.00 8.94
N GLU A 135 24.09 14.32 8.26
CA GLU A 135 24.77 13.37 7.35
C GLU A 135 25.11 12.05 8.04
N ASP A 136 25.52 12.09 9.31
CA ASP A 136 25.87 10.89 10.06
C ASP A 136 24.64 10.03 10.37
N GLN A 137 23.51 10.64 10.68
CA GLN A 137 22.23 9.92 10.85
C GLN A 137 21.75 9.29 9.54
N GLN A 138 21.91 9.99 8.42
CA GLN A 138 21.61 9.46 7.09
C GLN A 138 22.52 8.26 6.78
N LYS A 139 23.83 8.38 6.98
CA LYS A 139 24.81 7.29 6.83
C LYS A 139 24.44 6.08 7.71
N GLN A 140 24.10 6.32 8.98
CA GLN A 140 23.69 5.26 9.89
C GLN A 140 22.41 4.53 9.41
N ARG A 141 21.43 5.26 8.86
CA ARG A 141 20.24 4.64 8.28
C ARG A 141 20.57 3.80 7.04
N LEU A 142 21.51 4.28 6.21
CA LEU A 142 21.96 3.56 5.00
C LEU A 142 22.71 2.26 5.29
N THR A 143 23.37 2.12 6.45
CA THR A 143 24.02 0.83 6.82
C THR A 143 23.05 -0.34 6.89
N LYS A 144 21.75 -0.05 7.07
CA LYS A 144 20.68 -1.07 7.08
C LYS A 144 20.13 -1.40 5.69
N VAL A 145 20.63 -0.77 4.64
CA VAL A 145 20.20 -0.99 3.27
C VAL A 145 21.36 -1.54 2.45
N PRO A 146 21.37 -2.82 2.10
CA PRO A 146 22.49 -3.44 1.35
C PRO A 146 22.88 -2.70 0.07
N LEU A 147 21.93 -2.12 -0.67
CA LEU A 147 22.23 -1.31 -1.84
C LEU A 147 22.83 0.07 -1.53
N GLY A 148 23.00 0.45 -0.26
CA GLY A 148 23.71 1.66 0.18
C GLY A 148 23.03 2.99 -0.18
N ARG A 149 21.77 2.98 -0.62
CA ARG A 149 20.98 4.17 -0.92
C ARG A 149 19.54 4.02 -0.47
N ILE A 150 18.85 5.12 -0.27
CA ILE A 150 17.37 5.08 -0.23
C ILE A 150 16.83 4.90 -1.65
N GLY A 151 15.61 4.40 -1.75
CA GLY A 151 14.89 4.34 -3.00
C GLY A 151 14.40 5.72 -3.46
N CYS A 152 13.87 5.76 -4.67
CA CYS A 152 13.16 6.89 -5.23
C CYS A 152 11.76 6.44 -5.74
N PRO A 153 10.85 7.36 -6.01
CA PRO A 153 9.51 7.02 -6.53
C PRO A 153 9.57 6.14 -7.77
N GLU A 154 10.59 6.30 -8.62
CA GLU A 154 10.80 5.54 -9.85
C GLU A 154 11.10 4.06 -9.57
N ASP A 155 11.76 3.74 -8.46
CA ASP A 155 11.99 2.34 -8.04
C ASP A 155 10.64 1.62 -7.80
N ILE A 156 9.63 2.35 -7.30
CA ILE A 156 8.29 1.81 -7.02
C ILE A 156 7.42 1.80 -8.28
N SER A 157 7.38 2.92 -9.02
CA SER A 157 6.52 3.07 -10.19
C SER A 157 6.91 2.09 -11.32
N SER A 158 8.20 1.82 -11.50
CA SER A 158 8.68 0.83 -12.47
C SER A 158 8.11 -0.57 -12.20
N LEU A 159 8.06 -0.99 -10.93
CA LEU A 159 7.43 -2.26 -10.56
C LEU A 159 5.91 -2.21 -10.72
N ALA A 160 5.27 -1.07 -10.46
CA ALA A 160 3.83 -0.93 -10.66
C ALA A 160 3.44 -1.08 -12.13
N VAL A 161 4.21 -0.47 -13.05
CA VAL A 161 4.03 -0.64 -14.50
C VAL A 161 4.24 -2.11 -14.88
N PHE A 162 5.34 -2.71 -14.46
CA PHE A 162 5.61 -4.14 -14.72
C PHE A 162 4.46 -5.04 -14.25
N LEU A 163 3.95 -4.85 -13.02
CA LEU A 163 2.85 -5.65 -12.48
C LEU A 163 1.53 -5.42 -13.23
N SER A 164 1.33 -4.23 -13.80
CA SER A 164 0.13 -3.95 -14.59
C SER A 164 0.09 -4.79 -15.87
N GLU A 165 1.24 -5.15 -16.42
CA GLU A 165 1.40 -5.92 -17.66
C GLU A 165 1.67 -7.42 -17.45
N ALA A 166 2.17 -7.81 -16.26
CA ALA A 166 2.58 -9.18 -15.95
C ALA A 166 1.37 -10.10 -15.71
N GLU A 167 0.87 -10.74 -16.76
CA GLU A 167 -0.38 -11.53 -16.75
C GLU A 167 -0.35 -12.77 -15.85
N TYR A 168 0.83 -13.30 -15.51
CA TYR A 168 0.97 -14.54 -14.72
C TYR A 168 1.44 -14.27 -13.28
N ILE A 169 1.27 -13.03 -12.78
CA ILE A 169 1.61 -12.65 -11.41
C ILE A 169 0.36 -12.20 -10.67
N THR A 170 -0.05 -12.93 -9.62
CA THR A 170 -1.14 -12.56 -8.71
C THR A 170 -0.87 -13.08 -7.30
N GLY A 171 -1.38 -12.40 -6.27
CA GLY A 171 -1.25 -12.77 -4.87
C GLY A 171 0.14 -12.51 -4.26
N GLN A 172 1.02 -11.80 -4.97
CA GLN A 172 2.38 -11.54 -4.52
C GLN A 172 2.49 -10.24 -3.73
N VAL A 173 3.40 -10.24 -2.75
CA VAL A 173 3.86 -9.05 -2.03
C VAL A 173 5.34 -8.89 -2.36
N ILE A 174 5.65 -7.93 -3.22
CA ILE A 174 7.01 -7.76 -3.76
C ILE A 174 7.68 -6.60 -3.05
N LYS A 175 8.82 -6.89 -2.40
CA LYS A 175 9.61 -5.89 -1.70
C LYS A 175 10.50 -5.11 -2.65
N VAL A 176 10.48 -3.78 -2.49
CA VAL A 176 11.37 -2.84 -3.20
C VAL A 176 12.03 -1.98 -2.13
N ASP A 177 13.06 -2.53 -1.48
CA ASP A 177 13.61 -1.99 -0.24
C ASP A 177 15.15 -1.93 -0.20
N GLY A 178 15.80 -2.17 -1.32
CA GLY A 178 17.27 -2.20 -1.40
C GLY A 178 17.91 -3.30 -0.56
N GLY A 179 17.15 -4.34 -0.21
CA GLY A 179 17.59 -5.45 0.65
C GLY A 179 17.43 -5.19 2.15
N ARG A 180 16.76 -4.10 2.56
CA ARG A 180 16.61 -3.71 3.96
C ARG A 180 15.97 -4.80 4.83
N SER A 181 15.05 -5.56 4.28
CA SER A 181 14.29 -6.59 5.03
C SER A 181 15.02 -7.92 5.22
N ILE A 182 16.17 -8.10 4.59
CA ILE A 182 16.98 -9.33 4.71
C ILE A 182 18.25 -9.12 5.53
N ASN A 183 18.44 -7.91 6.10
CA ASN A 183 19.60 -7.52 6.89
C ASN A 183 19.25 -7.49 8.40
#